data_2a80009b01a5beff758ec35e36aa00f0
#
_entry.id   2a80009b01a5beff758ec35e36aa00f0
#
_cell.length_a   1.000
_cell.length_b   1.000
_cell.length_c   1.000
_cell.angle_alpha   90.00
_cell.angle_beta   90.00
_cell.angle_gamma   90.00
#
_symmetry.space_group_name_H-M   'P 1'
#
loop_
_entity.id
_entity.type
_entity.pdbx_description
1 polymer ?
#
loop_
_entity_poly.entity_id
_entity_poly.type
_entity_poly.pdbx_seq_one_letter_code
_entity_poly.pdbx_strand_id
1 'polypeptide(L)'
;MYDSVPYFYGTGRRKKSVARVRLYAGTGKIIINDREIDNYFGLETLKLIVRQPLALTGTSEKLDVICRVNGGGVTGQAGAIRHGISRALLQYDAELRPALKKAGFLTRDPRMTERKKYGLKGARRAPQFSKRLQAKKLSPDTSSGDFLLRSI
;
A
#
# COMPACT_ATOMS: atom_id res chain seq x y z
N MET A 1 -26.86 2.92 -13.17
CA MET A 1 -27.23 4.33 -12.96
C MET A 1 -26.17 5.32 -13.46
N TYR A 2 -24.89 4.97 -13.55
CA TYR A 2 -23.80 5.87 -13.94
C TYR A 2 -23.12 5.53 -15.30
N ASP A 3 -23.60 4.53 -16.04
CA ASP A 3 -22.90 3.99 -17.20
C ASP A 3 -22.87 4.93 -18.44
N SER A 4 -23.79 5.90 -18.52
CA SER A 4 -23.89 6.86 -19.62
C SER A 4 -23.50 8.31 -19.25
N VAL A 5 -23.10 8.56 -17.98
CA VAL A 5 -22.75 9.89 -17.48
C VAL A 5 -21.25 10.14 -17.68
N PRO A 6 -20.81 11.32 -18.16
CA PRO A 6 -19.40 11.67 -18.24
C PRO A 6 -18.73 11.65 -16.86
N TYR A 7 -17.53 11.12 -16.79
CA TYR A 7 -16.79 10.99 -15.53
C TYR A 7 -15.32 11.38 -15.70
N PHE A 8 -14.70 11.80 -14.60
CA PHE A 8 -13.26 12.02 -14.51
C PHE A 8 -12.59 10.80 -13.90
N TYR A 9 -11.56 10.28 -14.55
CA TYR A 9 -10.95 9.02 -14.17
C TYR A 9 -9.60 9.20 -13.48
N GLY A 10 -9.36 8.47 -12.40
CA GLY A 10 -8.06 8.45 -11.73
C GLY A 10 -7.71 7.06 -11.21
N THR A 11 -6.50 6.60 -11.47
CA THR A 11 -5.98 5.36 -10.88
C THR A 11 -5.07 5.70 -9.72
N GLY A 12 -5.34 5.13 -8.55
CA GLY A 12 -4.48 5.23 -7.37
C GLY A 12 -3.87 3.89 -7.00
N ARG A 13 -2.67 3.93 -6.42
CA ARG A 13 -1.96 2.71 -5.99
C ARG A 13 -1.27 2.94 -4.66
N ARG A 14 -1.35 1.97 -3.74
CA ARG A 14 -0.58 1.91 -2.51
C ARG A 14 -0.32 0.47 -2.10
N LYS A 15 0.94 0.12 -1.78
CA LYS A 15 1.37 -1.27 -1.52
C LYS A 15 0.95 -2.18 -2.70
N LYS A 16 0.17 -3.23 -2.43
CA LYS A 16 -0.42 -4.12 -3.45
C LYS A 16 -1.84 -3.71 -3.87
N SER A 17 -2.39 -2.62 -3.30
CA SER A 17 -3.75 -2.15 -3.61
C SER A 17 -3.76 -1.27 -4.84
N VAL A 18 -4.76 -1.48 -5.69
CA VAL A 18 -5.03 -0.69 -6.89
C VAL A 18 -6.48 -0.21 -6.83
N ALA A 19 -6.68 1.10 -6.92
CA ALA A 19 -7.99 1.74 -6.95
C ALA A 19 -8.23 2.39 -8.30
N ARG A 20 -9.36 2.08 -8.90
CA ARG A 20 -9.88 2.73 -10.11
C ARG A 20 -11.02 3.64 -9.67
N VAL A 21 -10.80 4.94 -9.74
CA VAL A 21 -11.72 5.95 -9.25
C VAL A 21 -12.36 6.66 -10.43
N ARG A 22 -13.67 6.83 -10.36
CA ARG A 22 -14.47 7.64 -11.28
C ARG A 22 -15.19 8.70 -10.46
N LEU A 23 -15.03 9.96 -10.85
CA LEU A 23 -15.74 11.09 -10.24
C LEU A 23 -16.86 11.52 -11.16
N TYR A 24 -18.05 11.67 -10.61
CA TYR A 24 -19.25 12.16 -11.28
C TYR A 24 -19.72 13.44 -10.61
N ALA A 25 -20.41 14.29 -11.32
CA ALA A 25 -21.15 15.39 -10.70
C ALA A 25 -22.30 14.81 -9.85
N GLY A 26 -22.38 15.23 -8.58
CA GLY A 26 -23.34 14.62 -7.66
C GLY A 26 -23.49 15.34 -6.33
N THR A 27 -23.74 14.57 -5.29
CA THR A 27 -24.10 15.03 -3.94
C THR A 27 -23.09 14.67 -2.85
N GLY A 28 -21.94 14.11 -3.22
CA GLY A 28 -20.91 13.72 -2.26
C GLY A 28 -20.95 12.25 -1.80
N LYS A 29 -21.66 11.38 -2.52
CA LYS A 29 -21.72 9.95 -2.20
C LYS A 29 -20.41 9.27 -2.57
N ILE A 30 -19.91 8.39 -1.68
CA ILE A 30 -18.70 7.59 -1.91
C ILE A 30 -19.06 6.11 -1.87
N ILE A 31 -18.95 5.46 -3.02
CA ILE A 31 -19.26 4.04 -3.20
C ILE A 31 -17.98 3.30 -3.54
N ILE A 32 -17.69 2.24 -2.79
CA ILE A 32 -16.47 1.43 -2.93
C ILE A 32 -16.88 -0.04 -3.12
N ASN A 33 -16.55 -0.63 -4.27
CA ASN A 33 -16.95 -2.00 -4.60
C ASN A 33 -18.44 -2.27 -4.32
N ASP A 34 -19.31 -1.37 -4.82
CA ASP A 34 -20.76 -1.43 -4.70
C ASP A 34 -21.30 -1.34 -3.26
N ARG A 35 -20.46 -0.85 -2.31
CA ARG A 35 -20.81 -0.59 -0.89
C ARG A 35 -20.54 0.86 -0.54
N GLU A 36 -21.32 1.43 0.34
CA GLU A 36 -21.06 2.76 0.89
C GLU A 36 -19.76 2.74 1.74
N ILE A 37 -19.09 3.88 1.82
CA ILE A 37 -17.84 4.04 2.56
C ILE A 37 -17.96 3.60 4.03
N ASP A 38 -19.12 3.86 4.65
CA ASP A 38 -19.38 3.55 6.05
C ASP A 38 -19.51 2.04 6.30
N ASN A 39 -20.03 1.31 5.33
CA ASN A 39 -20.14 -0.15 5.35
C ASN A 39 -18.86 -0.85 4.89
N TYR A 40 -18.00 -0.15 4.13
CA TYR A 40 -16.76 -0.73 3.61
C TYR A 40 -15.60 -0.61 4.60
N PHE A 41 -15.43 0.57 5.23
CA PHE A 41 -14.40 0.83 6.23
C PHE A 41 -15.01 0.90 7.62
N GLY A 42 -14.64 -0.06 8.49
CA GLY A 42 -15.04 -0.07 9.89
C GLY A 42 -14.35 0.99 10.77
N LEU A 43 -13.25 1.60 10.29
CA LEU A 43 -12.46 2.58 11.04
C LEU A 43 -12.67 3.98 10.48
N GLU A 44 -13.07 4.93 11.33
CA GLU A 44 -13.25 6.34 10.95
C GLU A 44 -11.99 6.99 10.38
N THR A 45 -10.81 6.63 10.91
CA THR A 45 -9.53 7.13 10.40
C THR A 45 -9.31 6.82 8.91
N LEU A 46 -9.76 5.66 8.45
CA LEU A 46 -9.66 5.27 7.03
C LEU A 46 -10.64 6.05 6.15
N LYS A 47 -11.84 6.31 6.65
CA LYS A 47 -12.84 7.14 5.97
C LYS A 47 -12.34 8.58 5.82
N LEU A 48 -11.74 9.13 6.87
CA LEU A 48 -11.11 10.45 6.84
C LEU A 48 -10.02 10.52 5.78
N ILE A 49 -9.13 9.51 5.70
CA ILE A 49 -8.07 9.45 4.68
C ILE A 49 -8.65 9.53 3.27
N VAL A 50 -9.74 8.84 3.00
CA VAL A 50 -10.42 8.86 1.69
C VAL A 50 -11.02 10.23 1.38
N ARG A 51 -11.62 10.88 2.37
CA ARG A 51 -12.28 12.20 2.23
C ARG A 51 -11.30 13.38 2.15
N GLN A 52 -10.05 13.23 2.62
CA GLN A 52 -9.04 14.29 2.65
C GLN A 52 -8.90 15.11 1.35
N PRO A 53 -8.76 14.51 0.15
CA PRO A 53 -8.59 15.29 -1.07
C PRO A 53 -9.82 16.14 -1.41
N LEU A 54 -11.02 15.60 -1.19
CA LEU A 54 -12.29 16.29 -1.44
C LEU A 54 -12.51 17.44 -0.47
N ALA A 55 -12.16 17.25 0.80
CA ALA A 55 -12.24 18.29 1.83
C ALA A 55 -11.24 19.43 1.54
N LEU A 56 -10.00 19.09 1.15
CA LEU A 56 -8.98 20.09 0.80
C LEU A 56 -9.40 20.99 -0.38
N THR A 57 -10.10 20.41 -1.36
CA THR A 57 -10.52 21.11 -2.58
C THR A 57 -11.92 21.72 -2.47
N GLY A 58 -12.63 21.52 -1.36
CA GLY A 58 -14.00 22.00 -1.18
C GLY A 58 -15.02 21.37 -2.15
N THR A 59 -14.73 20.17 -2.66
CA THR A 59 -15.57 19.48 -3.64
C THR A 59 -16.38 18.33 -3.04
N SER A 60 -16.39 18.19 -1.71
CA SER A 60 -17.05 17.08 -1.00
C SER A 60 -18.53 16.91 -1.31
N GLU A 61 -19.26 17.99 -1.55
CA GLU A 61 -20.70 17.97 -1.81
C GLU A 61 -21.05 18.07 -3.31
N LYS A 62 -20.04 18.27 -4.16
CA LYS A 62 -20.25 18.49 -5.60
C LYS A 62 -19.99 17.25 -6.44
N LEU A 63 -19.23 16.30 -5.92
CA LEU A 63 -18.74 15.15 -6.67
C LEU A 63 -19.08 13.82 -5.96
N ASP A 64 -19.67 12.92 -6.72
CA ASP A 64 -19.85 11.52 -6.30
C ASP A 64 -18.62 10.70 -6.70
N VAL A 65 -18.19 9.82 -5.83
CA VAL A 65 -17.01 8.97 -6.03
C VAL A 65 -17.44 7.52 -6.17
N ILE A 66 -17.19 6.93 -7.33
CA ILE A 66 -17.35 5.49 -7.54
C ILE A 66 -15.99 4.87 -7.71
N CYS A 67 -15.66 3.90 -6.86
CA CYS A 67 -14.36 3.30 -6.79
C CYS A 67 -14.42 1.78 -6.85
N ARG A 68 -13.60 1.17 -7.71
CA ARG A 68 -13.31 -0.26 -7.68
C ARG A 68 -11.90 -0.46 -7.19
N VAL A 69 -11.76 -1.19 -6.07
CA VAL A 69 -10.47 -1.45 -5.40
C VAL A 69 -10.21 -2.93 -5.33
N ASN A 70 -8.98 -3.31 -5.69
CA ASN A 70 -8.51 -4.69 -5.63
C ASN A 70 -7.17 -4.78 -4.90
N GLY A 71 -6.97 -5.91 -4.24
CA GLY A 71 -5.70 -6.29 -3.60
C GLY A 71 -5.36 -5.54 -2.33
N GLY A 72 -4.36 -6.04 -1.63
CA GLY A 72 -3.84 -5.47 -0.39
C GLY A 72 -4.80 -5.53 0.80
N GLY A 73 -4.50 -4.79 1.84
CA GLY A 73 -5.34 -4.64 3.03
C GLY A 73 -6.07 -3.29 3.06
N VAL A 74 -7.03 -3.16 3.96
CA VAL A 74 -7.93 -1.98 4.09
C VAL A 74 -7.17 -0.65 4.17
N THR A 75 -6.06 -0.59 4.91
CA THR A 75 -5.21 0.61 5.00
C THR A 75 -4.53 0.95 3.66
N GLY A 76 -4.10 -0.07 2.92
CA GLY A 76 -3.54 0.11 1.56
C GLY A 76 -4.60 0.60 0.59
N GLN A 77 -5.81 0.05 0.68
CA GLN A 77 -6.95 0.42 -0.16
C GLN A 77 -7.38 1.87 0.08
N ALA A 78 -7.53 2.31 1.34
CA ALA A 78 -7.85 3.71 1.65
C ALA A 78 -6.82 4.70 1.06
N GLY A 79 -5.51 4.38 1.21
CA GLY A 79 -4.46 5.21 0.61
C GLY A 79 -4.43 5.18 -0.92
N ALA A 80 -4.79 4.04 -1.54
CA ALA A 80 -4.92 3.95 -2.99
C ALA A 80 -6.10 4.77 -3.51
N ILE A 81 -7.25 4.72 -2.81
CA ILE A 81 -8.42 5.53 -3.15
C ILE A 81 -8.08 7.02 -3.04
N ARG A 82 -7.45 7.47 -1.94
CA ARG A 82 -7.01 8.85 -1.77
C ARG A 82 -6.17 9.34 -2.96
N HIS A 83 -5.18 8.56 -3.34
CA HIS A 83 -4.33 8.87 -4.49
C HIS A 83 -5.11 8.89 -5.81
N GLY A 84 -6.06 7.96 -6.00
CA GLY A 84 -6.93 7.92 -7.18
C GLY A 84 -7.85 9.14 -7.30
N ILE A 85 -8.50 9.54 -6.19
CA ILE A 85 -9.35 10.74 -6.13
C ILE A 85 -8.53 11.98 -6.48
N SER A 86 -7.35 12.14 -5.88
CA SER A 86 -6.49 13.30 -6.16
C SER A 86 -6.09 13.39 -7.63
N ARG A 87 -5.84 12.26 -8.30
CA ARG A 87 -5.54 12.25 -9.73
C ARG A 87 -6.76 12.54 -10.60
N ALA A 88 -7.94 12.06 -10.21
CA ALA A 88 -9.18 12.33 -10.92
C ALA A 88 -9.60 13.81 -10.78
N LEU A 89 -9.36 14.43 -9.60
CA LEU A 89 -9.59 15.86 -9.38
C LEU A 89 -8.75 16.75 -10.31
N LEU A 90 -7.54 16.32 -10.71
CA LEU A 90 -6.74 17.06 -11.70
C LEU A 90 -7.32 17.04 -13.11
N GLN A 91 -8.16 16.05 -13.42
CA GLN A 91 -8.90 16.03 -14.70
C GLN A 91 -10.16 16.89 -14.62
N TYR A 92 -10.72 17.04 -13.42
CA TYR A 92 -11.86 17.92 -13.17
C TYR A 92 -11.41 19.38 -13.22
N ASP A 93 -10.32 19.73 -12.54
CA ASP A 93 -9.76 21.07 -12.49
C ASP A 93 -8.24 21.02 -12.31
N ALA A 94 -7.51 21.55 -13.29
CA ALA A 94 -6.05 21.59 -13.31
C ALA A 94 -5.48 22.56 -12.27
N GLU A 95 -6.23 23.59 -11.88
CA GLU A 95 -5.79 24.61 -10.91
C GLU A 95 -5.65 24.05 -9.49
N LEU A 96 -6.29 22.92 -9.18
CA LEU A 96 -6.17 22.23 -7.90
C LEU A 96 -4.78 21.57 -7.69
N ARG A 97 -3.96 21.49 -8.74
CA ARG A 97 -2.66 20.81 -8.71
C ARG A 97 -1.70 21.36 -7.64
N PRO A 98 -1.49 22.68 -7.45
CA PRO A 98 -0.59 23.19 -6.42
C PRO A 98 -1.01 22.79 -5.01
N ALA A 99 -2.31 22.88 -4.69
CA ALA A 99 -2.86 22.53 -3.40
C ALA A 99 -2.69 21.01 -3.09
N LEU A 100 -3.07 20.14 -4.03
CA LEU A 100 -2.94 18.69 -3.90
C LEU A 100 -1.47 18.24 -3.84
N LYS A 101 -0.57 18.91 -4.57
CA LYS A 101 0.87 18.62 -4.53
C LYS A 101 1.49 19.03 -3.19
N LYS A 102 1.16 20.22 -2.67
CA LYS A 102 1.61 20.70 -1.35
C LYS A 102 1.16 19.77 -0.22
N ALA A 103 -0.06 19.26 -0.29
CA ALA A 103 -0.59 18.27 0.67
C ALA A 103 0.01 16.84 0.50
N GLY A 104 0.81 16.60 -0.55
CA GLY A 104 1.44 15.29 -0.81
C GLY A 104 0.51 14.20 -1.36
N PHE A 105 -0.71 14.55 -1.79
CA PHE A 105 -1.70 13.57 -2.23
C PHE A 105 -1.46 13.04 -3.65
N LEU A 106 -0.66 13.74 -4.45
CA LEU A 106 -0.29 13.32 -5.81
C LEU A 106 0.92 12.38 -5.83
N THR A 107 1.68 12.32 -4.74
CA THR A 107 2.86 11.45 -4.65
C THR A 107 2.44 10.06 -4.22
N ARG A 108 2.87 9.04 -4.98
CA ARG A 108 2.66 7.65 -4.58
C ARG A 108 3.56 7.31 -3.40
N ASP A 109 3.01 6.67 -2.36
CA ASP A 109 3.78 6.08 -1.26
C ASP A 109 4.53 4.83 -1.76
N PRO A 110 5.89 4.85 -1.82
CA PRO A 110 6.69 3.72 -2.33
C PRO A 110 6.84 2.59 -1.32
N ARG A 111 6.40 2.77 -0.07
CA ARG A 111 6.59 1.79 1.01
C ARG A 111 5.83 0.50 0.70
N MET A 112 6.58 -0.60 0.57
CA MET A 112 6.03 -1.95 0.41
C MET A 112 6.57 -2.86 1.51
N THR A 113 6.02 -4.07 1.63
CA THR A 113 6.56 -5.09 2.53
C THR A 113 7.98 -5.45 2.09
N GLU A 114 8.92 -5.31 3.01
CA GLU A 114 10.33 -5.61 2.75
C GLU A 114 10.51 -7.13 2.57
N ARG A 115 11.31 -7.51 1.59
CA ARG A 115 11.61 -8.92 1.28
C ARG A 115 12.41 -9.57 2.40
N LYS A 116 12.10 -10.82 2.74
CA LYS A 116 12.95 -11.65 3.59
C LYS A 116 14.35 -11.78 2.94
N LYS A 117 15.39 -11.63 3.73
CA LYS A 117 16.80 -11.77 3.28
C LYS A 117 17.37 -13.11 3.73
N TYR A 118 18.34 -13.60 2.99
CA TYR A 118 19.09 -14.80 3.39
C TYR A 118 19.81 -14.56 4.72
N GLY A 119 20.00 -15.61 5.52
CA GLY A 119 20.64 -15.53 6.83
C GLY A 119 19.78 -14.90 7.94
N LEU A 120 18.63 -14.31 7.63
CA LEU A 120 17.70 -13.73 8.59
C LEU A 120 16.41 -14.56 8.69
N LYS A 121 15.72 -14.47 9.83
CA LYS A 121 14.39 -15.09 10.04
C LYS A 121 13.25 -14.29 9.41
N GLY A 122 13.46 -13.02 9.10
CA GLY A 122 12.52 -12.10 8.45
C GLY A 122 13.26 -11.09 7.59
N ALA A 123 12.64 -9.94 7.30
CA ALA A 123 13.30 -8.88 6.53
C ALA A 123 14.54 -8.32 7.25
N ARG A 124 14.44 -8.13 8.58
CA ARG A 124 15.48 -7.57 9.44
C ARG A 124 15.70 -8.39 10.72
N ARG A 125 14.86 -9.39 10.99
CA ARG A 125 14.94 -10.20 12.21
C ARG A 125 16.08 -11.19 12.08
N ALA A 126 17.17 -10.97 12.84
CA ALA A 126 18.30 -11.88 12.93
C ALA A 126 17.98 -13.10 13.83
N PRO A 127 18.65 -14.25 13.62
CA PRO A 127 18.65 -15.34 14.58
C PRO A 127 19.36 -14.91 15.88
N GLN A 128 19.00 -15.56 16.99
CA GLN A 128 19.65 -15.36 18.28
C GLN A 128 21.13 -15.67 18.18
N PHE A 129 21.98 -14.75 18.64
CA PHE A 129 23.42 -14.99 18.73
C PHE A 129 23.68 -16.02 19.83
N SER A 130 24.48 -17.05 19.52
CA SER A 130 24.92 -18.06 20.47
C SER A 130 26.40 -18.33 20.31
N LYS A 131 27.19 -18.05 21.35
CA LYS A 131 28.65 -18.29 21.37
C LYS A 131 28.99 -19.78 21.13
N ARG A 132 28.21 -20.71 21.70
CA ARG A 132 28.44 -22.16 21.54
C ARG A 132 28.30 -22.66 20.11
N LEU A 133 27.39 -22.11 19.32
CA LEU A 133 27.24 -22.46 17.91
C LEU A 133 28.38 -21.96 17.03
N GLN A 134 29.00 -20.84 17.38
CA GLN A 134 30.17 -20.35 16.65
C GLN A 134 31.42 -21.17 16.95
N ALA A 135 31.63 -21.60 18.21
CA ALA A 135 32.73 -22.48 18.56
C ALA A 135 32.67 -23.82 17.80
N LYS A 136 31.47 -24.36 17.60
CA LYS A 136 31.27 -25.62 16.86
C LYS A 136 31.52 -25.49 15.35
N LYS A 137 31.41 -24.27 14.78
CA LYS A 137 31.74 -23.99 13.36
C LYS A 137 33.25 -23.75 13.13
N LEU A 138 34.02 -23.45 14.18
CA LEU A 138 35.45 -23.12 14.13
C LEU A 138 36.36 -24.28 14.56
N SER A 139 35.82 -25.41 15.05
CA SER A 139 36.61 -26.61 15.27
C SER A 139 36.80 -27.30 13.90
N PRO A 140 38.00 -27.28 13.33
CA PRO A 140 38.27 -28.14 12.20
C PRO A 140 38.10 -29.58 12.62
N ASP A 141 37.41 -30.39 11.82
CA ASP A 141 37.38 -31.85 11.96
C ASP A 141 38.82 -32.35 11.90
N THR A 142 39.43 -32.56 13.07
CA THR A 142 40.62 -33.36 13.23
C THR A 142 40.20 -34.84 13.24
N SER A 143 39.75 -35.30 12.10
CA SER A 143 39.46 -36.71 11.88
C SER A 143 39.91 -37.11 10.50
N SER A 144 41.21 -36.91 10.24
CA SER A 144 41.88 -37.59 9.13
C SER A 144 43.36 -37.72 9.46
N GLY A 145 43.68 -38.72 10.26
CA GLY A 145 45.06 -38.97 10.59
C GLY A 145 45.30 -40.20 11.45
N ASP A 146 44.64 -41.34 11.10
CA ASP A 146 45.12 -42.63 11.58
C ASP A 146 44.70 -43.76 10.60
N PHE A 147 45.30 -43.69 9.44
CA PHE A 147 45.33 -44.85 8.55
C PHE A 147 46.68 -44.92 7.86
N LEU A 148 47.67 -45.35 8.61
CA LEU A 148 48.90 -46.00 8.09
C LEU A 148 49.77 -46.39 9.28
N LEU A 149 49.74 -47.67 9.59
CA LEU A 149 50.84 -48.49 10.09
C LEU A 149 50.32 -49.77 10.72
N ARG A 150 49.88 -50.72 9.87
CA ARG A 150 49.95 -52.14 10.15
C ARG A 150 50.21 -52.88 8.85
N SER A 151 51.48 -53.03 8.52
CA SER A 151 51.99 -54.11 7.67
C SER A 151 53.43 -54.30 8.07
N ILE A 152 53.71 -55.25 8.90
CA ILE A 152 54.75 -56.26 8.86
C ILE A 152 54.64 -57.03 10.14
#